data_2d8aa8177987ee6e22dd1d3c10a080a9
#
_entry.id   2d8aa8177987ee6e22dd1d3c10a080a9
#
_cell.length_a   1.000
_cell.length_b   1.000
_cell.length_c   1.000
_cell.angle_alpha   90.00
_cell.angle_beta   90.00
_cell.angle_gamma   90.00
#
_symmetry.space_group_name_H-M   'P 1'
#
loop_
_entity.id
_entity.type
_entity.pdbx_description
1 polymer ?
#
loop_
_entity_poly.entity_id
_entity_poly.type
_entity_poly.pdbx_seq_one_letter_code
_entity_poly.pdbx_strand_id
1 'polypeptide(L)'
;YFKTIYENLSNTLEKSLASDSLLVLNCEIIKWCLKFLNIKTPISYSSEININSHRTHRIIDICNSYNANEYISTPGAKVYLNDDKDEFKKNNIKLTYHNYKHPIYNQQFGKFIPFACIIDLIFNEGENSLNIIKSGRS
;
A
#
# COMPACT_ATOMS: atom_id res chain seq x y z
N TYR A 1 -24.91 3.56 0.21
CA TYR A 1 -23.73 2.68 0.09
C TYR A 1 -23.03 2.43 1.44
N PHE A 2 -23.14 3.35 2.41
CA PHE A 2 -22.50 3.23 3.74
C PHE A 2 -22.76 1.86 4.40
N LYS A 3 -24.03 1.45 4.50
CA LYS A 3 -24.42 0.19 5.15
C LYS A 3 -23.72 -1.03 4.51
N THR A 4 -23.69 -1.09 3.21
CA THR A 4 -23.06 -2.20 2.47
C THR A 4 -21.54 -2.24 2.70
N ILE A 5 -20.87 -1.07 2.71
CA ILE A 5 -19.44 -0.98 2.99
C ILE A 5 -19.15 -1.42 4.42
N TYR A 6 -19.94 -0.93 5.38
CA TYR A 6 -19.80 -1.28 6.78
C TYR A 6 -19.96 -2.77 7.02
N GLU A 7 -21.03 -3.39 6.50
CA GLU A 7 -21.29 -4.82 6.65
C GLU A 7 -20.14 -5.66 6.07
N ASN A 8 -19.65 -5.31 4.88
CA ASN A 8 -18.53 -6.02 4.26
C ASN A 8 -17.22 -5.89 5.05
N LEU A 9 -16.90 -4.70 5.54
CA LEU A 9 -15.72 -4.47 6.34
C LEU A 9 -15.83 -5.20 7.69
N SER A 10 -16.97 -5.08 8.39
CA SER A 10 -17.21 -5.75 9.67
C SER A 10 -17.04 -7.26 9.56
N ASN A 11 -17.64 -7.88 8.54
CA ASN A 11 -17.48 -9.31 8.27
C ASN A 11 -16.00 -9.70 8.04
N THR A 12 -15.24 -8.84 7.36
CA THR A 12 -13.80 -9.09 7.13
C THR A 12 -13.03 -9.01 8.44
N LEU A 13 -13.30 -8.00 9.26
CA LEU A 13 -12.66 -7.81 10.57
C LEU A 13 -12.99 -8.98 11.52
N GLU A 14 -14.24 -9.36 11.66
CA GLU A 14 -14.67 -10.45 12.55
C GLU A 14 -13.97 -11.77 12.19
N LYS A 15 -13.94 -12.13 10.90
CA LYS A 15 -13.24 -13.31 10.42
C LYS A 15 -11.73 -13.27 10.68
N SER A 16 -11.12 -12.12 10.51
CA SER A 16 -9.68 -11.96 10.68
C SER A 16 -9.26 -11.98 12.14
N LEU A 17 -10.08 -11.41 13.03
CA LEU A 17 -9.84 -11.41 14.48
C LEU A 17 -9.89 -12.81 15.07
N ALA A 18 -10.65 -13.74 14.48
CA ALA A 18 -10.69 -15.13 14.91
C ALA A 18 -9.33 -15.86 14.76
N SER A 19 -8.40 -15.34 13.98
CA SER A 19 -7.06 -15.91 13.81
C SER A 19 -6.06 -15.54 14.91
N ASP A 20 -6.39 -14.59 15.79
CA ASP A 20 -5.50 -14.00 16.81
C ASP A 20 -4.13 -13.55 16.24
N SER A 21 -4.12 -13.12 14.98
CA SER A 21 -2.91 -12.74 14.25
C SER A 21 -3.05 -11.35 13.62
N LEU A 22 -2.23 -10.41 14.08
CA LEU A 22 -2.16 -9.06 13.51
C LEU A 22 -1.75 -9.08 12.03
N LEU A 23 -0.90 -10.04 11.63
CA LEU A 23 -0.52 -10.21 10.22
C LEU A 23 -1.74 -10.56 9.36
N VAL A 24 -2.53 -11.54 9.80
CA VAL A 24 -3.75 -11.95 9.07
C VAL A 24 -4.72 -10.79 8.99
N LEU A 25 -4.98 -10.10 10.09
CA LEU A 25 -5.86 -8.94 10.13
C LEU A 25 -5.42 -7.87 9.11
N ASN A 26 -4.16 -7.46 9.13
CA ASN A 26 -3.65 -6.45 8.22
C ASN A 26 -3.73 -6.88 6.75
N CYS A 27 -3.38 -8.13 6.44
CA CYS A 27 -3.46 -8.66 5.09
C CYS A 27 -4.89 -8.69 4.55
N GLU A 28 -5.86 -9.09 5.37
CA GLU A 28 -7.26 -9.14 4.95
C GLU A 28 -7.86 -7.74 4.76
N ILE A 29 -7.49 -6.76 5.59
CA ILE A 29 -7.88 -5.35 5.38
C ILE A 29 -7.29 -4.82 4.06
N ILE A 30 -6.01 -5.08 3.78
CA ILE A 30 -5.37 -4.67 2.52
C ILE A 30 -6.10 -5.30 1.32
N LYS A 31 -6.36 -6.61 1.35
CA LYS A 31 -7.09 -7.32 0.29
C LYS A 31 -8.50 -6.75 0.11
N TRP A 32 -9.19 -6.46 1.21
CA TRP A 32 -10.52 -5.84 1.18
C TRP A 32 -10.48 -4.47 0.48
N CYS A 33 -9.53 -3.60 0.85
CA CYS A 33 -9.36 -2.29 0.19
C CYS A 33 -9.08 -2.44 -1.31
N LEU A 34 -8.17 -3.32 -1.70
CA LEU A 34 -7.83 -3.55 -3.11
C LEU A 34 -9.03 -4.08 -3.91
N LYS A 35 -9.79 -5.00 -3.33
CA LYS A 35 -11.01 -5.53 -3.93
C LYS A 35 -12.06 -4.43 -4.10
N PHE A 36 -12.30 -3.62 -3.07
CA PHE A 36 -13.24 -2.50 -3.13
C PHE A 36 -12.86 -1.49 -4.23
N LEU A 37 -11.58 -1.15 -4.31
CA LEU A 37 -11.03 -0.24 -5.31
C LEU A 37 -10.86 -0.87 -6.70
N ASN A 38 -11.23 -2.14 -6.88
CA ASN A 38 -11.02 -2.90 -8.12
C ASN A 38 -9.55 -2.87 -8.61
N ILE A 39 -8.59 -2.89 -7.67
CA ILE A 39 -7.16 -2.98 -7.96
C ILE A 39 -6.79 -4.46 -8.06
N LYS A 40 -6.28 -4.87 -9.23
CA LYS A 40 -5.95 -6.26 -9.56
C LYS A 40 -4.45 -6.58 -9.50
N THR A 41 -3.66 -5.68 -8.94
CA THR A 41 -2.21 -5.90 -8.78
C THR A 41 -1.96 -7.15 -7.90
N PRO A 42 -1.16 -8.12 -8.37
CA PRO A 42 -0.83 -9.29 -7.57
C PRO A 42 -0.14 -8.92 -6.27
N ILE A 43 -0.44 -9.67 -5.21
CA ILE A 43 0.21 -9.54 -3.90
C ILE A 43 0.96 -10.83 -3.63
N SER A 44 2.19 -10.69 -3.12
CA SER A 44 3.01 -11.80 -2.64
C SER A 44 3.54 -11.47 -1.25
N TYR A 45 3.82 -12.50 -0.48
CA TYR A 45 4.38 -12.32 0.85
C TYR A 45 5.90 -12.53 0.81
N SER A 46 6.64 -11.60 1.39
CA SER A 46 8.10 -11.73 1.44
C SER A 46 8.58 -12.93 2.28
N SER A 47 7.72 -13.49 3.11
CA SER A 47 7.98 -14.73 3.85
C SER A 47 7.92 -15.99 2.98
N GLU A 48 7.31 -15.91 1.80
CA GLU A 48 7.24 -17.02 0.83
C GLU A 48 8.44 -17.04 -0.11
N ILE A 49 9.29 -16.00 -0.03
CA ILE A 49 10.51 -15.89 -0.82
C ILE A 49 11.70 -16.26 0.07
N ASN A 50 12.51 -17.21 -0.38
CA ASN A 50 13.70 -17.64 0.38
C ASN A 50 14.82 -16.59 0.29
N ILE A 51 14.71 -15.51 1.08
CA ILE A 51 15.65 -14.38 1.13
C ILE A 51 16.15 -14.20 2.55
N ASN A 52 17.46 -14.34 2.75
CA ASN A 52 18.12 -14.21 4.05
C ASN A 52 18.85 -12.87 4.25
N SER A 53 18.88 -12.01 3.23
CA SER A 53 19.48 -10.68 3.30
C SER A 53 18.63 -9.70 4.11
N HIS A 54 19.25 -8.57 4.50
CA HIS A 54 18.63 -7.54 5.33
C HIS A 54 18.73 -6.16 4.68
N ARG A 55 17.91 -5.21 5.15
CA ARG A 55 17.90 -3.81 4.71
C ARG A 55 17.80 -3.69 3.18
N THR A 56 18.65 -2.88 2.57
CA THR A 56 18.67 -2.60 1.14
C THR A 56 18.88 -3.84 0.28
N HIS A 57 19.77 -4.76 0.70
CA HIS A 57 20.00 -6.01 -0.01
C HIS A 57 18.74 -6.88 -0.08
N ARG A 58 17.92 -6.91 0.99
CA ARG A 58 16.64 -7.62 0.95
C ARG A 58 15.69 -7.05 -0.09
N ILE A 59 15.64 -5.73 -0.25
CA ILE A 59 14.81 -5.07 -1.28
C ILE A 59 15.31 -5.47 -2.68
N ILE A 60 16.63 -5.43 -2.88
CA ILE A 60 17.26 -5.81 -4.15
C ILE A 60 16.96 -7.28 -4.48
N ASP A 61 17.10 -8.18 -3.53
CA ASP A 61 16.85 -9.61 -3.73
C ASP A 61 15.36 -9.88 -4.05
N ILE A 62 14.44 -9.16 -3.40
CA ILE A 62 13.01 -9.21 -3.74
C ILE A 62 12.81 -8.74 -5.20
N CYS A 63 13.38 -7.61 -5.58
CA CYS A 63 13.28 -7.12 -6.96
C CYS A 63 13.81 -8.15 -7.96
N ASN A 64 14.98 -8.73 -7.70
CA ASN A 64 15.58 -9.75 -8.55
C ASN A 64 14.71 -11.01 -8.67
N SER A 65 14.09 -11.45 -7.56
CA SER A 65 13.21 -12.63 -7.56
C SER A 65 11.96 -12.47 -8.44
N TYR A 66 11.55 -11.22 -8.67
CA TYR A 66 10.44 -10.86 -9.57
C TYR A 66 10.90 -10.29 -10.92
N ASN A 67 12.20 -10.33 -11.23
CA ASN A 67 12.78 -9.70 -12.43
C ASN A 67 12.38 -8.23 -12.58
N ALA A 68 12.23 -7.52 -11.45
CA ALA A 68 11.87 -6.12 -11.45
C ALA A 68 13.10 -5.25 -11.76
N ASN A 69 12.95 -4.32 -12.69
CA ASN A 69 13.98 -3.36 -13.08
C ASN A 69 13.79 -1.96 -12.45
N GLU A 70 12.73 -1.78 -11.67
CA GLU A 70 12.45 -0.54 -10.97
C GLU A 70 11.88 -0.83 -9.57
N TYR A 71 12.40 -0.13 -8.56
CA TYR A 71 11.84 -0.11 -7.21
C TYR A 71 11.31 1.29 -6.90
N ILE A 72 10.01 1.37 -6.61
CA ILE A 72 9.34 2.62 -6.24
C ILE A 72 9.22 2.68 -4.73
N SER A 73 9.91 3.65 -4.13
CA SER A 73 9.92 3.86 -2.69
C SER A 73 9.15 5.11 -2.27
N THR A 74 8.85 5.20 -0.99
CA THR A 74 8.24 6.41 -0.41
C THR A 74 9.29 7.52 -0.22
N PRO A 75 8.90 8.80 -0.24
CA PRO A 75 9.83 9.91 0.00
C PRO A 75 10.57 9.82 1.34
N GLY A 76 9.91 9.30 2.38
CA GLY A 76 10.52 9.13 3.71
C GLY A 76 11.70 8.16 3.74
N ALA A 77 11.76 7.22 2.80
CA ALA A 77 12.86 6.27 2.69
C ALA A 77 14.15 6.88 2.10
N LYS A 78 14.09 8.11 1.55
CA LYS A 78 15.26 8.81 1.01
C LYS A 78 16.42 8.90 1.98
N VAL A 79 16.12 9.08 3.26
CA VAL A 79 17.13 9.30 4.31
C VAL A 79 18.11 8.13 4.39
N TYR A 80 17.65 6.89 4.21
CA TYR A 80 18.49 5.70 4.33
C TYR A 80 18.79 5.00 2.99
N LEU A 81 17.96 5.21 1.95
CA LEU A 81 18.20 4.58 0.64
C LEU A 81 19.12 5.42 -0.26
N ASN A 82 19.32 6.71 0.04
CA ASN A 82 20.20 7.53 -0.77
C ASN A 82 21.66 7.07 -0.73
N ASP A 83 22.12 6.59 0.42
CA ASP A 83 23.48 6.12 0.58
C ASP A 83 23.72 4.78 -0.15
N ASP A 84 22.65 4.03 -0.39
CA ASP A 84 22.70 2.71 -1.02
C ASP A 84 22.31 2.74 -2.51
N LYS A 85 22.19 3.92 -3.13
CA LYS A 85 21.77 4.04 -4.55
C LYS A 85 22.63 3.24 -5.53
N ASP A 86 23.92 3.17 -5.26
CA ASP A 86 24.85 2.47 -6.14
C ASP A 86 24.65 0.94 -6.08
N GLU A 87 24.15 0.41 -4.98
CA GLU A 87 23.78 -1.01 -4.89
C GLU A 87 22.61 -1.35 -5.80
N PHE A 88 21.58 -0.48 -5.90
CA PHE A 88 20.50 -0.65 -6.87
C PHE A 88 21.02 -0.61 -8.31
N LYS A 89 21.89 0.35 -8.64
CA LYS A 89 22.47 0.47 -9.98
C LYS A 89 23.29 -0.75 -10.39
N LYS A 90 24.12 -1.28 -9.47
CA LYS A 90 24.91 -2.50 -9.70
C LYS A 90 24.04 -3.70 -10.03
N ASN A 91 22.80 -3.73 -9.52
CA ASN A 91 21.82 -4.78 -9.78
C ASN A 91 20.85 -4.43 -10.93
N ASN A 92 21.11 -3.39 -11.72
CA ASN A 92 20.28 -2.91 -12.81
C ASN A 92 18.83 -2.55 -12.38
N ILE A 93 18.66 -2.11 -11.14
CA ILE A 93 17.38 -1.68 -10.58
C ILE A 93 17.37 -0.16 -10.48
N LYS A 94 16.39 0.48 -11.10
CA LYS A 94 16.16 1.92 -10.99
C LYS A 94 15.45 2.21 -9.67
N LEU A 95 16.08 3.00 -8.79
CA LEU A 95 15.44 3.49 -7.57
C LEU A 95 14.67 4.78 -7.88
N THR A 96 13.35 4.75 -7.72
CA THR A 96 12.44 5.89 -7.92
C THR A 96 11.69 6.19 -6.63
N TYR A 97 11.41 7.47 -6.38
CA TYR A 97 10.60 7.87 -5.23
C TYR A 97 9.24 8.36 -5.69
N HIS A 98 8.19 7.83 -5.08
CA HIS A 98 6.82 8.21 -5.39
C HIS A 98 6.55 9.64 -4.95
N ASN A 99 6.13 10.49 -5.91
CA ASN A 99 5.78 11.88 -5.64
C ASN A 99 4.26 12.05 -5.60
N TYR A 100 3.64 11.57 -4.52
CA TYR A 100 2.20 11.61 -4.35
C TYR A 100 1.75 12.87 -3.64
N LYS A 101 0.81 13.60 -4.24
CA LYS A 101 0.15 14.75 -3.63
C LYS A 101 -1.19 14.30 -3.07
N HIS A 102 -1.34 14.34 -1.76
CA HIS A 102 -2.58 13.90 -1.12
C HIS A 102 -3.76 14.73 -1.61
N PRO A 103 -4.78 14.15 -2.27
CA PRO A 103 -5.94 14.87 -2.76
C PRO A 103 -6.82 15.33 -1.60
N ILE A 104 -7.54 16.42 -1.84
CA ILE A 104 -8.63 16.85 -0.97
C ILE A 104 -9.91 16.15 -1.45
N TYR A 105 -10.68 15.62 -0.50
CA TYR A 105 -11.99 15.00 -0.74
C TYR A 105 -12.97 15.38 0.37
N ASN A 106 -14.26 15.15 0.17
CA ASN A 106 -15.28 15.47 1.16
C ASN A 106 -15.19 14.54 2.38
N GLN A 107 -15.07 15.12 3.56
CA GLN A 107 -15.20 14.42 4.83
C GLN A 107 -16.43 14.96 5.58
N GLN A 108 -17.14 14.07 6.29
CA GLN A 108 -18.45 14.43 6.86
C GLN A 108 -18.41 15.49 7.95
N PHE A 109 -17.35 15.58 8.74
CA PHE A 109 -17.34 16.42 9.93
C PHE A 109 -16.16 17.40 9.92
N GLY A 110 -16.50 18.70 9.98
CA GLY A 110 -15.52 19.75 10.20
C GLY A 110 -14.64 20.07 9.01
N LYS A 111 -13.41 20.51 9.30
CA LYS A 111 -12.42 20.83 8.28
C LYS A 111 -11.73 19.56 7.79
N PHE A 112 -11.32 19.56 6.52
CA PHE A 112 -10.56 18.46 5.93
C PHE A 112 -9.31 18.11 6.75
N ILE A 113 -9.17 16.84 7.10
CA ILE A 113 -8.01 16.27 7.80
C ILE A 113 -7.21 15.44 6.77
N PRO A 114 -6.02 15.93 6.36
CA PRO A 114 -5.20 15.21 5.38
C PRO A 114 -4.60 13.94 5.99
N PHE A 115 -4.24 13.00 5.11
CA PHE A 115 -3.59 11.73 5.46
C PHE A 115 -4.42 10.82 6.38
N ALA A 116 -5.74 10.95 6.33
CA ALA A 116 -6.62 9.98 6.95
C ALA A 116 -6.47 8.59 6.26
N CYS A 117 -6.90 7.55 6.98
CA CYS A 117 -6.84 6.18 6.48
C CYS A 117 -7.63 6.02 5.16
N ILE A 118 -7.21 5.10 4.30
CA ILE A 118 -7.94 4.74 3.07
C ILE A 118 -9.40 4.36 3.34
N ILE A 119 -9.70 3.79 4.50
CA ILE A 119 -11.06 3.45 4.93
C ILE A 119 -11.91 4.72 5.06
N ASP A 120 -11.36 5.82 5.58
CA ASP A 120 -12.07 7.11 5.64
C ASP A 120 -12.46 7.59 4.23
N LEU A 121 -11.55 7.55 3.27
CA LEU A 121 -11.86 7.88 1.89
C LEU A 121 -12.96 6.98 1.30
N ILE A 122 -12.87 5.67 1.52
CA ILE A 122 -13.86 4.71 1.02
C ILE A 122 -15.25 4.99 1.60
N PHE A 123 -15.35 5.30 2.88
CA PHE A 123 -16.63 5.61 3.52
C PHE A 123 -17.22 6.95 3.10
N ASN A 124 -16.38 7.93 2.77
CA ASN A 124 -16.85 9.25 2.33
C ASN A 124 -17.18 9.28 0.84
N GLU A 125 -16.37 8.65 -0.02
CA GLU A 125 -16.43 8.83 -1.49
C GLU A 125 -16.85 7.56 -2.25
N GLY A 126 -16.96 6.42 -1.56
CA GLY A 126 -17.45 5.18 -2.16
C GLY A 126 -16.68 4.77 -3.42
N GLU A 127 -17.39 4.50 -4.50
CA GLU A 127 -16.82 4.05 -5.79
C GLU A 127 -15.89 5.08 -6.44
N ASN A 128 -16.03 6.37 -6.10
CA ASN A 128 -15.15 7.42 -6.60
C ASN A 128 -13.76 7.43 -5.97
N SER A 129 -13.54 6.67 -4.90
CA SER A 129 -12.28 6.64 -4.13
C SER A 129 -11.06 6.38 -5.01
N LEU A 130 -11.14 5.46 -5.97
CA LEU A 130 -10.01 5.18 -6.87
C LEU A 130 -9.64 6.37 -7.76
N ASN A 131 -10.63 7.13 -8.25
CA ASN A 131 -10.36 8.31 -9.06
C ASN A 131 -9.67 9.40 -8.24
N ILE A 132 -10.10 9.59 -7.00
CA ILE A 132 -9.48 10.52 -6.05
C ILE A 132 -8.04 10.11 -5.77
N ILE A 133 -7.78 8.82 -5.50
CA ILE A 133 -6.40 8.33 -5.32
C ILE A 133 -5.56 8.62 -6.56
N LYS A 134 -6.08 8.35 -7.75
CA LYS A 134 -5.34 8.57 -9.00
C LYS A 134 -5.06 10.05 -9.27
N SER A 135 -5.90 10.97 -8.83
CA SER A 135 -5.70 12.41 -9.01
C SER A 135 -4.47 12.95 -8.25
N GLY A 136 -4.02 12.25 -7.21
CA GLY A 136 -2.81 12.61 -6.47
C GLY A 136 -1.50 12.15 -7.12
N ARG A 137 -1.55 11.44 -8.24
CA ARG A 137 -0.35 11.01 -9.00
C ARG A 137 0.24 12.19 -9.76
N SER A 138 1.54 12.34 -9.70
CA SER A 138 2.30 13.37 -10.42
C SER A 138 3.34 12.72 -11.31
#